data_76b0a388aad6f9c8484de89fbd473bc1
#
_entry.id   76b0a388aad6f9c8484de89fbd473bc1
#
_cell.length_a   1.000
_cell.length_b   1.000
_cell.length_c   1.000
_cell.angle_alpha   90.00
_cell.angle_beta   90.00
_cell.angle_gamma   90.00
#
_symmetry.space_group_name_H-M   'P 1'
#
loop_
_entity.id
_entity.type
_entity.pdbx_description
1 polymer ?
#
loop_
_entity_poly.entity_id
_entity_poly.type
_entity_poly.pdbx_seq_one_letter_code
_entity_poly.pdbx_strand_id
1 'polypeptide(L)'
;MNKLIEKLEKIYRIFPWPEDLSSPTVNKRLDEAYKVFKDLLDHSWLKDLLEERKNKDLIVIDICGGAGIGGIALAKALMDKGLGVKLIVNDLRITALGKARRYAKQILGIEIETLIEDALKLHEHNIRADLALIYGLTTPHFDPYQMVTLIASIAWILRPNGILLVEEHDRIYQIFYRIGYKQVLAEYAGEDRIALSIHAGYDPLTGVFKRILLDIPSMERVLTDVRFWDIAGTAAILWMFFKDVDFKPTRTQIRGILIAKKPRGINPRDYTMLPTIVKGSQQT
;
A
#
# COMPACT_ATOMS: atom_id res chain seq x y z
N MET A 1 -12.50 -7.46 12.92
CA MET A 1 -11.63 -6.27 12.96
C MET A 1 -10.60 -6.35 14.09
N ASN A 2 -10.94 -6.44 15.39
CA ASN A 2 -9.96 -6.42 16.49
C ASN A 2 -8.81 -7.44 16.35
N LYS A 3 -9.11 -8.71 16.04
CA LYS A 3 -8.07 -9.75 15.85
C LYS A 3 -7.08 -9.43 14.71
N LEU A 4 -7.55 -8.78 13.64
CA LEU A 4 -6.69 -8.37 12.53
C LEU A 4 -5.77 -7.22 12.95
N ILE A 5 -6.30 -6.24 13.66
CA ILE A 5 -5.51 -5.13 14.22
C ILE A 5 -4.42 -5.66 15.15
N GLU A 6 -4.77 -6.53 16.10
CA GLU A 6 -3.81 -7.17 17.02
C GLU A 6 -2.72 -7.94 16.26
N LYS A 7 -3.11 -8.70 15.22
CA LYS A 7 -2.15 -9.42 14.36
C LYS A 7 -1.20 -8.45 13.66
N LEU A 8 -1.71 -7.36 13.09
CA LEU A 8 -0.88 -6.34 12.42
C LEU A 8 0.07 -5.64 13.40
N GLU A 9 -0.42 -5.17 14.55
CA GLU A 9 0.43 -4.55 15.56
C GLU A 9 1.55 -5.52 16.01
N LYS A 10 1.26 -6.81 16.12
CA LYS A 10 2.25 -7.82 16.45
C LYS A 10 3.29 -8.02 15.34
N ILE A 11 2.86 -8.06 14.07
CA ILE A 11 3.76 -8.14 12.91
C ILE A 11 4.74 -6.98 12.93
N TYR A 12 4.26 -5.75 13.07
CA TYR A 12 5.09 -4.54 13.05
C TYR A 12 5.95 -4.35 14.31
N ARG A 13 5.60 -5.01 15.41
CA ARG A 13 6.46 -5.08 16.60
C ARG A 13 7.63 -6.04 16.40
N ILE A 14 7.39 -7.21 15.81
CA ILE A 14 8.43 -8.22 15.52
C ILE A 14 9.33 -7.73 14.39
N PHE A 15 8.75 -7.24 13.31
CA PHE A 15 9.45 -6.68 12.16
C PHE A 15 9.16 -5.17 12.06
N PRO A 16 9.98 -4.33 12.72
CA PRO A 16 9.72 -2.90 12.76
C PRO A 16 9.92 -2.28 11.39
N TRP A 17 8.80 -1.91 10.77
CA TRP A 17 8.84 -1.11 9.55
C TRP A 17 9.32 0.31 9.89
N PRO A 18 10.22 0.91 9.09
CA PRO A 18 10.75 2.25 9.39
C PRO A 18 9.65 3.31 9.34
N GLU A 19 9.19 3.75 10.51
CA GLU A 19 8.07 4.70 10.68
C GLU A 19 8.40 5.87 11.61
N ASP A 20 9.58 5.91 12.24
CA ASP A 20 9.95 6.98 13.17
C ASP A 20 10.81 8.03 12.49
N LEU A 21 10.28 9.25 12.32
CA LEU A 21 10.99 10.38 11.71
C LEU A 21 12.22 10.85 12.49
N SER A 22 12.40 10.43 13.74
CA SER A 22 13.67 10.67 14.45
C SER A 22 14.81 9.83 13.86
N SER A 23 14.48 8.75 13.15
CA SER A 23 15.45 7.88 12.48
C SER A 23 15.93 8.46 11.15
N PRO A 24 17.26 8.55 10.91
CA PRO A 24 17.81 8.95 9.61
C PRO A 24 17.30 8.09 8.45
N THR A 25 17.04 6.81 8.68
CA THR A 25 16.51 5.88 7.68
C THR A 25 15.11 6.29 7.22
N VAL A 26 14.27 6.76 8.13
CA VAL A 26 12.89 7.19 7.79
C VAL A 26 12.91 8.53 7.07
N ASN A 27 13.75 9.48 7.49
CA ASN A 27 13.94 10.74 6.78
C ASN A 27 14.41 10.48 5.33
N LYS A 28 15.40 9.62 5.14
CA LYS A 28 15.86 9.22 3.81
C LYS A 28 14.74 8.60 2.97
N ARG A 29 13.90 7.73 3.57
CA ARG A 29 12.76 7.12 2.90
C ARG A 29 11.72 8.16 2.48
N LEU A 30 11.45 9.16 3.32
CA LEU A 30 10.56 10.29 3.00
C LEU A 30 11.10 11.10 1.82
N ASP A 31 12.39 11.46 1.85
CA ASP A 31 13.04 12.21 0.78
C ASP A 31 13.05 11.45 -0.56
N GLU A 32 13.29 10.15 -0.50
CA GLU A 32 13.24 9.29 -1.69
C GLU A 32 11.82 9.21 -2.26
N ALA A 33 10.79 9.04 -1.40
CA ALA A 33 9.40 9.05 -1.82
C ALA A 33 9.01 10.40 -2.44
N TYR A 34 9.41 11.51 -1.82
CA TYR A 34 9.18 12.85 -2.35
C TYR A 34 9.79 13.02 -3.76
N LYS A 35 11.05 12.60 -3.97
CA LYS A 35 11.69 12.65 -5.28
C LYS A 35 10.93 11.83 -6.32
N VAL A 36 10.54 10.61 -5.98
CA VAL A 36 9.73 9.75 -6.85
C VAL A 36 8.43 10.43 -7.26
N PHE A 37 7.69 11.00 -6.31
CA PHE A 37 6.44 11.67 -6.63
C PHE A 37 6.65 12.96 -7.40
N LYS A 38 7.66 13.75 -7.08
CA LYS A 38 8.00 14.96 -7.84
C LYS A 38 8.22 14.65 -9.32
N ASP A 39 8.99 13.59 -9.62
CA ASP A 39 9.23 13.14 -11.00
C ASP A 39 7.97 12.53 -11.63
N LEU A 40 7.14 11.88 -10.83
CA LEU A 40 5.90 11.26 -11.28
C LEU A 40 4.86 12.29 -11.71
N LEU A 41 4.81 13.47 -11.06
CA LEU A 41 3.90 14.56 -11.40
C LEU A 41 4.12 15.12 -12.81
N ASP A 42 5.21 14.75 -13.47
CA ASP A 42 5.47 15.07 -14.87
C ASP A 42 4.84 14.09 -15.87
N HIS A 43 4.24 12.99 -15.39
CA HIS A 43 3.46 12.07 -16.21
C HIS A 43 2.23 12.75 -16.80
N SER A 44 1.94 12.53 -18.09
CA SER A 44 0.87 13.25 -18.83
C SER A 44 -0.50 13.15 -18.13
N TRP A 45 -0.88 11.96 -17.66
CA TRP A 45 -2.16 11.76 -17.00
C TRP A 45 -2.30 12.49 -15.66
N LEU A 46 -1.19 12.64 -14.94
CA LEU A 46 -1.17 13.44 -13.73
C LEU A 46 -1.25 14.93 -14.06
N LYS A 47 -0.50 15.40 -15.06
CA LYS A 47 -0.60 16.79 -15.54
C LYS A 47 -2.03 17.17 -15.92
N ASP A 48 -2.72 16.31 -16.67
CA ASP A 48 -4.12 16.51 -17.07
C ASP A 48 -5.04 16.64 -15.85
N LEU A 49 -4.90 15.74 -14.86
CA LEU A 49 -5.67 15.78 -13.62
C LEU A 49 -5.38 17.05 -12.81
N LEU A 50 -4.09 17.44 -12.69
CA LEU A 50 -3.69 18.61 -11.92
C LEU A 50 -4.19 19.91 -12.56
N GLU A 51 -4.19 20.01 -13.88
CA GLU A 51 -4.76 21.17 -14.58
C GLU A 51 -6.27 21.25 -14.41
N GLU A 52 -7.00 20.13 -14.49
CA GLU A 52 -8.44 20.06 -14.20
C GLU A 52 -8.78 20.51 -12.77
N ARG A 53 -7.87 20.31 -11.83
CA ARG A 53 -8.05 20.60 -10.39
C ARG A 53 -7.35 21.86 -9.91
N LYS A 54 -6.76 22.65 -10.77
CA LYS A 54 -5.87 23.80 -10.46
C LYS A 54 -6.45 24.80 -9.44
N ASN A 55 -7.76 25.00 -9.44
CA ASN A 55 -8.45 25.96 -8.56
C ASN A 55 -9.24 25.27 -7.42
N LYS A 56 -8.95 24.01 -7.12
CA LYS A 56 -9.64 23.23 -6.10
C LYS A 56 -8.64 22.39 -5.32
N ASP A 57 -8.91 22.18 -4.05
CA ASP A 57 -8.11 21.23 -3.27
C ASP A 57 -8.20 19.82 -3.88
N LEU A 58 -7.06 19.21 -4.04
CA LEU A 58 -6.93 17.79 -4.40
C LEU A 58 -7.21 16.94 -3.17
N ILE A 59 -8.14 16.02 -3.29
CA ILE A 59 -8.39 15.01 -2.26
C ILE A 59 -7.51 13.80 -2.55
N VAL A 60 -6.54 13.55 -1.67
CA VAL A 60 -5.58 12.45 -1.76
C VAL A 60 -5.86 11.46 -0.65
N ILE A 61 -5.96 10.17 -0.97
CA ILE A 61 -6.07 9.11 0.03
C ILE A 61 -4.87 8.17 -0.05
N ASP A 62 -4.15 8.02 1.06
CA ASP A 62 -3.04 7.07 1.25
C ASP A 62 -3.59 5.81 1.94
N ILE A 63 -3.67 4.72 1.19
CA ILE A 63 -4.34 3.48 1.57
C ILE A 63 -3.34 2.51 2.17
N CYS A 64 -3.65 1.98 3.35
CA CYS A 64 -2.70 1.23 4.19
C CYS A 64 -1.43 2.05 4.43
N GLY A 65 -1.59 3.36 4.61
CA GLY A 65 -0.49 4.33 4.61
C GLY A 65 0.38 4.30 5.88
N GLY A 66 -0.05 3.58 6.93
CA GLY A 66 0.69 3.49 8.17
C GLY A 66 0.93 4.87 8.81
N ALA A 67 2.20 5.24 8.98
CA ALA A 67 2.61 6.55 9.46
C ALA A 67 2.54 7.67 8.39
N GLY A 68 1.92 7.41 7.23
CA GLY A 68 1.64 8.39 6.18
C GLY A 68 2.84 8.83 5.35
N ILE A 69 3.96 8.10 5.37
CA ILE A 69 5.19 8.53 4.68
C ILE A 69 4.93 8.76 3.18
N GLY A 70 4.21 7.83 2.52
CA GLY A 70 3.86 7.95 1.10
C GLY A 70 2.93 9.13 0.83
N GLY A 71 1.82 9.20 1.55
CA GLY A 71 0.83 10.26 1.40
C GLY A 71 1.38 11.66 1.69
N ILE A 72 2.21 11.80 2.75
CA ILE A 72 2.86 13.06 3.10
C ILE A 72 3.86 13.49 2.02
N ALA A 73 4.65 12.55 1.48
CA ALA A 73 5.60 12.84 0.40
C ALA A 73 4.88 13.27 -0.89
N LEU A 74 3.78 12.61 -1.26
CA LEU A 74 2.95 12.98 -2.40
C LEU A 74 2.29 14.35 -2.18
N ALA A 75 1.67 14.57 -1.01
CA ALA A 75 1.06 15.85 -0.65
C ALA A 75 2.07 16.99 -0.73
N LYS A 76 3.29 16.79 -0.19
CA LYS A 76 4.37 17.77 -0.29
C LYS A 76 4.72 18.10 -1.74
N ALA A 77 4.88 17.10 -2.59
CA ALA A 77 5.20 17.31 -4.00
C ALA A 77 4.10 18.09 -4.74
N LEU A 78 2.83 17.87 -4.41
CA LEU A 78 1.68 18.62 -4.94
C LEU A 78 1.64 20.05 -4.43
N MET A 79 1.85 20.26 -3.13
CA MET A 79 1.89 21.59 -2.51
C MET A 79 3.06 22.42 -3.05
N ASP A 80 4.21 21.83 -3.32
CA ASP A 80 5.37 22.51 -3.93
C ASP A 80 5.09 22.95 -5.40
N LYS A 81 4.05 22.38 -6.05
CA LYS A 81 3.51 22.89 -7.34
C LYS A 81 2.40 23.95 -7.16
N GLY A 82 2.14 24.38 -5.93
CA GLY A 82 1.14 25.42 -5.62
C GLY A 82 -0.31 24.91 -5.52
N LEU A 83 -0.51 23.62 -5.34
CA LEU A 83 -1.84 23.00 -5.25
C LEU A 83 -2.29 22.86 -3.79
N GLY A 84 -3.56 23.14 -3.51
CA GLY A 84 -4.19 22.80 -2.25
C GLY A 84 -4.39 21.27 -2.14
N VAL A 85 -4.12 20.69 -0.97
CA VAL A 85 -4.23 19.24 -0.75
C VAL A 85 -5.01 18.96 0.53
N LYS A 86 -5.98 18.07 0.44
CA LYS A 86 -6.64 17.40 1.57
C LYS A 86 -6.17 15.96 1.58
N LEU A 87 -5.35 15.61 2.57
CA LEU A 87 -4.81 14.25 2.72
C LEU A 87 -5.64 13.46 3.72
N ILE A 88 -6.05 12.27 3.30
CA ILE A 88 -6.65 11.23 4.13
C ILE A 88 -5.65 10.08 4.23
N VAL A 89 -5.33 9.61 5.43
CA VAL A 89 -4.50 8.40 5.62
C VAL A 89 -5.36 7.30 6.21
N ASN A 90 -5.50 6.20 5.49
CA ASN A 90 -6.19 5.01 5.92
C ASN A 90 -5.20 3.95 6.40
N ASP A 91 -5.44 3.39 7.55
CA ASP A 91 -4.73 2.21 8.09
C ASP A 91 -5.57 1.59 9.21
N LEU A 92 -5.35 0.32 9.53
CA LEU A 92 -5.95 -0.34 10.68
C LEU A 92 -5.22 -0.04 12.00
N ARG A 93 -3.95 0.38 11.94
CA ARG A 93 -3.10 0.62 13.11
C ARG A 93 -3.26 2.05 13.62
N ILE A 94 -3.98 2.18 14.73
CA ILE A 94 -4.25 3.47 15.39
C ILE A 94 -2.95 4.19 15.77
N THR A 95 -1.94 3.43 16.22
CA THR A 95 -0.63 3.96 16.61
C THR A 95 0.09 4.61 15.43
N ALA A 96 0.02 3.99 14.25
CA ALA A 96 0.62 4.51 13.03
C ALA A 96 -0.11 5.78 12.54
N LEU A 97 -1.44 5.80 12.57
CA LEU A 97 -2.24 6.98 12.21
C LEU A 97 -1.96 8.17 13.14
N GLY A 98 -1.71 7.92 14.42
CA GLY A 98 -1.26 8.95 15.36
C GLY A 98 0.07 9.58 14.96
N LYS A 99 1.02 8.78 14.43
CA LYS A 99 2.27 9.29 13.85
C LYS A 99 1.99 10.09 12.57
N ALA A 100 1.12 9.60 11.68
CA ALA A 100 0.79 10.28 10.42
C ALA A 100 0.30 11.72 10.65
N ARG A 101 -0.61 11.94 11.62
CA ARG A 101 -1.08 13.29 11.98
C ARG A 101 0.06 14.19 12.42
N ARG A 102 0.94 13.70 13.31
CA ARG A 102 2.08 14.51 13.81
C ARG A 102 3.05 14.85 12.69
N TYR A 103 3.34 13.89 11.81
CA TYR A 103 4.29 14.07 10.71
C TYR A 103 3.74 15.02 9.65
N ALA A 104 2.46 14.92 9.31
CA ALA A 104 1.82 15.86 8.39
C ALA A 104 1.87 17.29 8.95
N LYS A 105 1.59 17.48 10.24
CA LYS A 105 1.71 18.80 10.89
C LYS A 105 3.13 19.33 10.86
N GLN A 106 4.11 18.47 11.13
CA GLN A 106 5.53 18.85 11.15
C GLN A 106 6.09 19.18 9.76
N ILE A 107 5.70 18.39 8.73
CA ILE A 107 6.32 18.45 7.39
C ILE A 107 5.56 19.35 6.44
N LEU A 108 4.21 19.28 6.49
CA LEU A 108 3.33 20.01 5.58
C LEU A 108 2.71 21.26 6.21
N GLY A 109 2.74 21.38 7.54
CA GLY A 109 2.08 22.46 8.28
C GLY A 109 0.55 22.36 8.31
N ILE A 110 -0.04 21.24 7.87
CA ILE A 110 -1.49 21.04 7.79
C ILE A 110 -1.97 19.92 8.71
N GLU A 111 -3.25 19.99 9.11
CA GLU A 111 -3.95 18.86 9.69
C GLU A 111 -4.45 17.92 8.58
N ILE A 112 -4.45 16.61 8.85
CA ILE A 112 -4.92 15.60 7.92
C ILE A 112 -6.06 14.78 8.53
N GLU A 113 -6.88 14.19 7.67
CA GLU A 113 -7.87 13.20 8.09
C GLU A 113 -7.21 11.82 8.22
N THR A 114 -7.69 11.02 9.17
CA THR A 114 -7.27 9.63 9.32
C THR A 114 -8.49 8.72 9.40
N LEU A 115 -8.44 7.60 8.71
CA LEU A 115 -9.53 6.64 8.62
C LEU A 115 -9.07 5.26 9.11
N ILE A 116 -9.66 4.80 10.23
CA ILE A 116 -9.44 3.44 10.75
C ILE A 116 -10.48 2.55 10.09
N GLU A 117 -10.13 1.97 8.96
CA GLU A 117 -11.00 1.07 8.22
C GLU A 117 -10.19 0.04 7.43
N ASP A 118 -10.78 -1.15 7.24
CA ASP A 118 -10.26 -2.15 6.32
C ASP A 118 -10.33 -1.61 4.89
N ALA A 119 -9.18 -1.57 4.21
CA ALA A 119 -9.08 -1.04 2.85
C ALA A 119 -10.03 -1.76 1.86
N LEU A 120 -10.40 -3.00 2.14
CA LEU A 120 -11.39 -3.75 1.34
C LEU A 120 -12.80 -3.14 1.42
N LYS A 121 -13.07 -2.29 2.43
CA LYS A 121 -14.39 -1.70 2.71
C LYS A 121 -14.45 -0.19 2.47
N LEU A 122 -13.44 0.42 1.88
CA LEU A 122 -13.44 1.87 1.61
C LEU A 122 -14.66 2.34 0.80
N HIS A 123 -15.23 1.47 -0.04
CA HIS A 123 -16.44 1.75 -0.80
C HIS A 123 -17.71 2.00 0.05
N GLU A 124 -17.69 1.62 1.32
CA GLU A 124 -18.78 1.88 2.28
C GLU A 124 -18.75 3.33 2.79
N HIS A 125 -17.66 4.07 2.57
CA HIS A 125 -17.49 5.45 2.97
C HIS A 125 -17.81 6.43 1.84
N ASN A 126 -18.36 7.60 2.20
CA ASN A 126 -18.68 8.66 1.23
C ASN A 126 -17.44 9.49 0.88
N ILE A 127 -16.39 8.82 0.38
CA ILE A 127 -15.15 9.46 -0.08
C ILE A 127 -15.25 9.68 -1.59
N ARG A 128 -14.72 10.81 -2.06
CA ARG A 128 -14.55 11.11 -3.50
C ARG A 128 -13.17 11.71 -3.72
N ALA A 129 -12.17 10.83 -3.82
CA ALA A 129 -10.78 11.21 -3.99
C ALA A 129 -10.43 11.52 -5.46
N ASP A 130 -9.46 12.39 -5.65
CA ASP A 130 -8.85 12.69 -6.95
C ASP A 130 -7.67 11.76 -7.21
N LEU A 131 -6.88 11.50 -6.15
CA LEU A 131 -5.75 10.58 -6.16
C LEU A 131 -5.87 9.56 -5.03
N ALA A 132 -5.65 8.30 -5.34
CA ALA A 132 -5.44 7.24 -4.37
C ALA A 132 -4.00 6.70 -4.48
N LEU A 133 -3.43 6.33 -3.35
CA LEU A 133 -2.05 5.86 -3.26
C LEU A 133 -2.00 4.56 -2.46
N ILE A 134 -1.28 3.56 -2.96
CA ILE A 134 -0.77 2.41 -2.21
C ILE A 134 0.75 2.48 -2.29
N TYR A 135 1.42 2.83 -1.20
CA TYR A 135 2.87 3.01 -1.16
C TYR A 135 3.51 2.28 0.01
N GLY A 136 4.74 1.83 -0.16
CA GLY A 136 5.47 1.09 0.86
C GLY A 136 5.42 -0.42 0.65
N LEU A 137 5.15 -0.87 -0.58
CA LEU A 137 5.15 -2.29 -0.96
C LEU A 137 4.09 -3.11 -0.20
N THR A 138 2.89 -2.58 -0.09
CA THR A 138 1.77 -3.13 0.70
C THR A 138 1.08 -4.33 0.04
N THR A 139 1.17 -4.46 -1.28
CA THR A 139 0.48 -5.48 -2.09
C THR A 139 0.63 -6.93 -1.59
N PRO A 140 1.76 -7.37 -0.99
CA PRO A 140 1.91 -8.73 -0.47
C PRO A 140 0.95 -9.15 0.63
N HIS A 141 0.30 -8.20 1.28
CA HIS A 141 -0.67 -8.49 2.34
C HIS A 141 -2.03 -8.95 1.82
N PHE A 142 -2.25 -8.85 0.50
CA PHE A 142 -3.51 -9.21 -0.14
C PHE A 142 -3.32 -10.42 -1.05
N ASP A 143 -4.14 -11.45 -0.86
CA ASP A 143 -4.28 -12.53 -1.83
C ASP A 143 -4.99 -12.03 -3.11
N PRO A 144 -5.06 -12.82 -4.21
CA PRO A 144 -5.66 -12.37 -5.46
C PRO A 144 -7.12 -11.92 -5.34
N TYR A 145 -7.90 -12.55 -4.48
CA TYR A 145 -9.32 -12.21 -4.31
C TYR A 145 -9.48 -10.94 -3.48
N GLN A 146 -8.68 -10.80 -2.44
CA GLN A 146 -8.59 -9.56 -1.66
C GLN A 146 -8.09 -8.41 -2.52
N MET A 147 -7.10 -8.64 -3.41
CA MET A 147 -6.62 -7.62 -4.33
C MET A 147 -7.73 -7.12 -5.26
N VAL A 148 -8.54 -8.02 -5.82
CA VAL A 148 -9.71 -7.65 -6.64
C VAL A 148 -10.69 -6.78 -5.85
N THR A 149 -11.04 -7.19 -4.62
CA THR A 149 -11.94 -6.42 -3.75
C THR A 149 -11.35 -5.06 -3.37
N LEU A 150 -10.05 -5.00 -3.05
CA LEU A 150 -9.32 -3.77 -2.75
C LEU A 150 -9.39 -2.78 -3.92
N ILE A 151 -9.02 -3.23 -5.12
CA ILE A 151 -8.98 -2.35 -6.29
C ILE A 151 -10.38 -1.91 -6.71
N ALA A 152 -11.39 -2.78 -6.60
CA ALA A 152 -12.79 -2.42 -6.81
C ALA A 152 -13.25 -1.33 -5.82
N SER A 153 -12.91 -1.48 -4.54
CA SER A 153 -13.23 -0.55 -3.48
C SER A 153 -12.56 0.82 -3.70
N ILE A 154 -11.29 0.82 -4.10
CA ILE A 154 -10.54 2.05 -4.43
C ILE A 154 -11.10 2.73 -5.68
N ALA A 155 -11.37 1.99 -6.73
CA ALA A 155 -11.94 2.53 -7.97
C ALA A 155 -13.30 3.21 -7.70
N TRP A 156 -14.09 2.71 -6.75
CA TRP A 156 -15.39 3.27 -6.37
C TRP A 156 -15.30 4.62 -5.66
N ILE A 157 -14.31 4.80 -4.79
CA ILE A 157 -14.12 6.07 -4.06
C ILE A 157 -13.39 7.13 -4.86
N LEU A 158 -12.83 6.78 -6.01
CA LEU A 158 -12.21 7.74 -6.93
C LEU A 158 -13.27 8.49 -7.76
N ARG A 159 -12.98 9.75 -8.08
CA ARG A 159 -13.76 10.53 -9.06
C ARG A 159 -13.60 9.94 -10.47
N PRO A 160 -14.49 10.26 -11.44
CA PRO A 160 -14.42 9.71 -12.80
C PRO A 160 -13.08 9.89 -13.52
N ASN A 161 -12.36 10.98 -13.26
CA ASN A 161 -11.01 11.24 -13.79
C ASN A 161 -9.90 10.92 -12.77
N GLY A 162 -10.25 10.27 -11.65
CA GLY A 162 -9.32 9.93 -10.60
C GLY A 162 -8.23 8.95 -11.05
N ILE A 163 -7.11 9.00 -10.33
CA ILE A 163 -5.93 8.18 -10.60
C ILE A 163 -5.57 7.39 -9.33
N LEU A 164 -5.25 6.11 -9.51
CA LEU A 164 -4.64 5.26 -8.49
C LEU A 164 -3.15 5.09 -8.80
N LEU A 165 -2.32 5.31 -7.80
CA LEU A 165 -0.88 5.08 -7.82
C LEU A 165 -0.56 3.88 -6.93
N VAL A 166 0.12 2.86 -7.46
CA VAL A 166 0.50 1.66 -6.70
C VAL A 166 2.00 1.44 -6.83
N GLU A 167 2.74 1.51 -5.72
CA GLU A 167 4.12 1.05 -5.71
C GLU A 167 4.16 -0.47 -5.80
N GLU A 168 4.82 -0.98 -6.83
CA GLU A 168 4.96 -2.41 -7.04
C GLU A 168 6.41 -2.81 -7.28
N HIS A 169 6.72 -4.02 -6.85
CA HIS A 169 8.00 -4.67 -7.07
C HIS A 169 7.75 -6.09 -7.57
N ASP A 170 8.36 -6.45 -8.69
CA ASP A 170 8.27 -7.80 -9.23
C ASP A 170 8.93 -8.81 -8.29
N ARG A 171 8.15 -9.32 -7.34
CA ARG A 171 8.64 -10.27 -6.33
C ARG A 171 8.84 -11.65 -6.88
N ILE A 172 8.09 -12.03 -7.92
CA ILE A 172 8.28 -13.32 -8.59
C ILE A 172 9.69 -13.37 -9.18
N TYR A 173 10.05 -12.38 -9.99
CA TYR A 173 11.38 -12.31 -10.58
C TYR A 173 12.48 -12.15 -9.50
N GLN A 174 12.27 -11.25 -8.53
CA GLN A 174 13.26 -10.97 -7.49
C GLN A 174 13.52 -12.19 -6.60
N ILE A 175 12.45 -12.84 -6.10
CA ILE A 175 12.57 -13.88 -5.07
C ILE A 175 12.94 -15.23 -5.70
N PHE A 176 12.27 -15.61 -6.79
CA PHE A 176 12.49 -16.95 -7.35
C PHE A 176 13.66 -17.00 -8.34
N TYR A 177 13.84 -15.97 -9.16
CA TYR A 177 14.88 -15.96 -10.18
C TYR A 177 16.22 -15.39 -9.67
N ARG A 178 16.23 -14.21 -9.01
CA ARG A 178 17.48 -13.54 -8.63
C ARG A 178 18.08 -14.03 -7.32
N ILE A 179 17.26 -14.28 -6.29
CA ILE A 179 17.74 -14.58 -4.93
C ILE A 179 17.61 -16.07 -4.61
N GLY A 180 16.62 -16.75 -5.18
CA GLY A 180 16.14 -18.05 -4.77
C GLY A 180 15.29 -17.96 -3.49
N TYR A 181 14.16 -18.69 -3.47
CA TYR A 181 13.28 -18.70 -2.32
C TYR A 181 13.97 -19.24 -1.07
N LYS A 182 13.87 -18.50 0.04
CA LYS A 182 14.49 -18.87 1.31
C LYS A 182 13.47 -19.44 2.28
N GLN A 183 13.69 -20.68 2.75
CA GLN A 183 12.87 -21.30 3.79
C GLN A 183 12.99 -20.52 5.12
N VAL A 184 14.17 -20.04 5.44
CA VAL A 184 14.44 -19.15 6.57
C VAL A 184 15.16 -17.90 6.05
N LEU A 185 14.65 -16.74 6.43
CA LEU A 185 15.19 -15.44 6.05
C LEU A 185 15.34 -14.55 7.28
N ALA A 186 16.49 -13.93 7.48
CA ALA A 186 16.65 -12.84 8.42
C ALA A 186 16.03 -11.57 7.80
N GLU A 187 14.88 -11.16 8.32
CA GLU A 187 14.19 -9.94 7.87
C GLU A 187 14.82 -8.69 8.48
N TYR A 188 15.33 -8.83 9.69
CA TYR A 188 16.06 -7.80 10.41
C TYR A 188 17.16 -8.45 11.26
N ALA A 189 18.34 -7.85 11.26
CA ALA A 189 19.45 -8.23 12.12
C ALA A 189 20.17 -6.93 12.57
N GLY A 190 20.03 -6.60 13.85
CA GLY A 190 20.65 -5.48 14.52
C GLY A 190 21.31 -5.91 15.83
N GLU A 191 21.89 -4.98 16.57
CA GLU A 191 22.58 -5.27 17.82
C GLU A 191 21.65 -5.80 18.91
N ASP A 192 20.42 -5.29 18.94
CA ASP A 192 19.41 -5.55 19.98
C ASP A 192 18.33 -6.55 19.56
N ARG A 193 18.25 -6.90 18.27
CA ARG A 193 17.16 -7.70 17.72
C ARG A 193 17.55 -8.50 16.50
N ILE A 194 17.02 -9.71 16.41
CA ILE A 194 17.04 -10.54 15.21
C ILE A 194 15.61 -11.02 14.94
N ALA A 195 15.05 -10.64 13.80
CA ALA A 195 13.74 -11.11 13.36
C ALA A 195 13.90 -12.05 12.17
N LEU A 196 13.36 -13.26 12.32
CA LEU A 196 13.37 -14.29 11.27
C LEU A 196 11.99 -14.41 10.65
N SER A 197 11.98 -14.75 9.36
CA SER A 197 10.80 -15.18 8.62
C SER A 197 11.02 -16.61 8.17
N ILE A 198 10.16 -17.53 8.62
CA ILE A 198 10.29 -18.97 8.43
C ILE A 198 9.10 -19.47 7.62
N HIS A 199 9.38 -20.23 6.55
CA HIS A 199 8.32 -20.85 5.75
C HIS A 199 7.48 -21.81 6.59
N ALA A 200 6.15 -21.69 6.51
CA ALA A 200 5.19 -22.47 7.27
C ALA A 200 4.13 -23.18 6.38
N GLY A 201 4.19 -22.98 5.07
CA GLY A 201 3.30 -23.63 4.11
C GLY A 201 2.96 -22.75 2.90
N TYR A 202 2.22 -23.33 1.98
CA TYR A 202 1.72 -22.69 0.77
C TYR A 202 0.28 -23.13 0.50
N ASP A 203 -0.57 -22.16 0.21
CA ASP A 203 -1.95 -22.43 -0.22
C ASP A 203 -2.05 -22.20 -1.75
N PRO A 204 -2.23 -23.27 -2.55
CA PRO A 204 -2.30 -23.14 -4.02
C PRO A 204 -3.57 -22.44 -4.50
N LEU A 205 -4.65 -22.42 -3.71
CA LEU A 205 -5.93 -21.81 -4.13
C LEU A 205 -5.90 -20.28 -4.02
N THR A 206 -5.14 -19.75 -3.07
CA THR A 206 -4.90 -18.31 -2.90
C THR A 206 -3.52 -17.88 -3.37
N GLY A 207 -2.62 -18.85 -3.63
CA GLY A 207 -1.23 -18.57 -3.99
C GLY A 207 -0.44 -17.87 -2.88
N VAL A 208 -0.83 -18.07 -1.64
CA VAL A 208 -0.26 -17.42 -0.46
C VAL A 208 0.78 -18.31 0.19
N PHE A 209 1.94 -17.73 0.48
CA PHE A 209 2.96 -18.33 1.32
C PHE A 209 2.69 -17.99 2.79
N LYS A 210 2.52 -19.00 3.63
CA LYS A 210 2.41 -18.84 5.08
C LYS A 210 3.83 -18.75 5.66
N ARG A 211 4.08 -17.72 6.46
CA ARG A 211 5.38 -17.52 7.10
C ARG A 211 5.20 -17.21 8.59
N ILE A 212 6.05 -17.78 9.42
CA ILE A 212 6.15 -17.41 10.83
C ILE A 212 7.20 -16.31 10.95
N LEU A 213 6.80 -15.13 11.41
CA LEU A 213 7.74 -14.12 11.88
C LEU A 213 8.08 -14.43 13.34
N LEU A 214 9.36 -14.45 13.66
CA LEU A 214 9.89 -14.77 14.99
C LEU A 214 10.92 -13.73 15.40
N ASP A 215 10.68 -13.08 16.53
CA ASP A 215 11.67 -12.26 17.23
C ASP A 215 12.51 -13.14 18.15
N ILE A 216 13.79 -13.29 17.86
CA ILE A 216 14.67 -14.22 18.59
C ILE A 216 14.82 -13.85 20.08
N PRO A 217 15.09 -12.57 20.46
CA PRO A 217 15.26 -12.23 21.87
C PRO A 217 14.03 -12.46 22.73
N SER A 218 12.85 -12.10 22.25
CA SER A 218 11.60 -12.26 23.01
C SER A 218 10.89 -13.58 22.78
N MET A 219 11.30 -14.38 21.79
CA MET A 219 10.59 -15.57 21.30
C MET A 219 9.14 -15.30 20.86
N GLU A 220 8.79 -14.02 20.65
CA GLU A 220 7.47 -13.65 20.16
C GLU A 220 7.34 -14.05 18.69
N ARG A 221 6.19 -14.68 18.35
CA ARG A 221 5.96 -15.18 16.99
C ARG A 221 4.55 -14.86 16.49
N VAL A 222 4.41 -14.67 15.18
CA VAL A 222 3.13 -14.49 14.51
C VAL A 222 3.12 -15.17 13.15
N LEU A 223 2.02 -15.83 12.81
CA LEU A 223 1.79 -16.36 11.47
C LEU A 223 1.30 -15.23 10.56
N THR A 224 1.96 -15.04 9.43
CA THR A 224 1.59 -14.06 8.40
C THR A 224 1.44 -14.73 7.05
N ASP A 225 0.60 -14.14 6.23
CA ASP A 225 0.33 -14.55 4.86
C ASP A 225 1.03 -13.56 3.93
N VAL A 226 1.71 -14.08 2.88
CA VAL A 226 2.46 -13.26 1.93
C VAL A 226 2.17 -13.75 0.52
N ARG A 227 1.66 -12.86 -0.32
CA ARG A 227 1.54 -13.10 -1.76
C ARG A 227 2.70 -12.45 -2.50
N PHE A 228 3.39 -13.20 -3.34
CA PHE A 228 4.40 -12.63 -4.24
C PHE A 228 3.73 -12.18 -5.53
N TRP A 229 3.56 -10.88 -5.66
CA TRP A 229 3.03 -10.23 -6.85
C TRP A 229 4.13 -9.95 -7.85
N ASP A 230 3.78 -9.97 -9.11
CA ASP A 230 4.55 -9.38 -10.21
C ASP A 230 3.87 -8.11 -10.73
N ILE A 231 4.61 -7.30 -11.47
CA ILE A 231 4.10 -6.05 -12.04
C ILE A 231 2.96 -6.34 -13.03
N ALA A 232 3.10 -7.38 -13.86
CA ALA A 232 2.11 -7.71 -14.89
C ALA A 232 0.79 -8.17 -14.28
N GLY A 233 0.82 -9.04 -13.26
CA GLY A 233 -0.38 -9.50 -12.56
C GLY A 233 -1.11 -8.37 -11.86
N THR A 234 -0.39 -7.50 -11.15
CA THR A 234 -0.97 -6.32 -10.51
C THR A 234 -1.57 -5.37 -11.55
N ALA A 235 -0.84 -5.08 -12.64
CA ALA A 235 -1.31 -4.22 -13.73
C ALA A 235 -2.57 -4.78 -14.41
N ALA A 236 -2.66 -6.09 -14.61
CA ALA A 236 -3.83 -6.74 -15.19
C ALA A 236 -5.08 -6.55 -14.31
N ILE A 237 -4.95 -6.72 -12.99
CA ILE A 237 -6.07 -6.46 -12.07
C ILE A 237 -6.46 -4.97 -12.12
N LEU A 238 -5.51 -4.05 -12.09
CA LEU A 238 -5.80 -2.62 -12.24
C LEU A 238 -6.56 -2.32 -13.52
N TRP A 239 -6.15 -2.91 -14.65
CA TRP A 239 -6.80 -2.70 -15.93
C TRP A 239 -8.26 -3.21 -16.00
N MET A 240 -8.63 -4.19 -15.19
CA MET A 240 -10.02 -4.61 -15.07
C MET A 240 -10.92 -3.48 -14.54
N PHE A 241 -10.42 -2.65 -13.61
CA PHE A 241 -11.19 -1.60 -12.94
C PHE A 241 -10.95 -0.19 -13.46
N PHE A 242 -9.89 0.02 -14.22
CA PHE A 242 -9.50 1.32 -14.79
C PHE A 242 -9.44 1.25 -16.32
N LYS A 243 -9.62 2.40 -16.99
CA LYS A 243 -9.62 2.46 -18.46
C LYS A 243 -8.24 2.20 -19.05
N ASP A 244 -7.19 2.58 -18.31
CA ASP A 244 -5.81 2.45 -18.77
C ASP A 244 -4.84 2.35 -17.59
N VAL A 245 -3.72 1.67 -17.80
CA VAL A 245 -2.67 1.46 -16.80
C VAL A 245 -1.31 1.67 -17.46
N ASP A 246 -0.44 2.44 -16.80
CA ASP A 246 0.94 2.65 -17.20
C ASP A 246 1.89 2.31 -16.06
N PHE A 247 3.17 2.16 -16.35
CA PHE A 247 4.20 1.84 -15.37
C PHE A 247 5.40 2.76 -15.49
N LYS A 248 5.73 3.46 -14.42
CA LYS A 248 6.94 4.27 -14.33
C LYS A 248 7.97 3.59 -13.43
N PRO A 249 9.08 3.06 -13.97
CA PRO A 249 10.18 2.52 -13.16
C PRO A 249 10.77 3.61 -12.25
N THR A 250 11.20 3.22 -11.03
CA THR A 250 11.83 4.15 -10.10
C THR A 250 13.33 3.88 -9.96
N ARG A 251 13.72 2.79 -9.29
CA ARG A 251 15.14 2.47 -9.07
C ARG A 251 15.67 1.42 -10.04
N THR A 252 14.81 0.51 -10.44
CA THR A 252 15.13 -0.60 -11.35
C THR A 252 13.92 -0.88 -12.23
N GLN A 253 14.10 -1.64 -13.32
CA GLN A 253 12.98 -2.05 -14.20
C GLN A 253 11.95 -2.95 -13.51
N ILE A 254 12.31 -3.56 -12.38
CA ILE A 254 11.45 -4.47 -11.63
C ILE A 254 10.78 -3.80 -10.41
N ARG A 255 10.92 -2.47 -10.25
CA ARG A 255 10.26 -1.69 -9.20
C ARG A 255 9.88 -0.32 -9.71
N GLY A 256 8.65 0.09 -9.44
CA GLY A 256 8.15 1.38 -9.86
C GLY A 256 6.74 1.66 -9.37
N ILE A 257 6.12 2.64 -10.01
CA ILE A 257 4.74 3.04 -9.74
C ILE A 257 3.86 2.63 -10.93
N LEU A 258 2.87 1.79 -10.68
CA LEU A 258 1.75 1.58 -11.58
C LEU A 258 0.79 2.78 -11.45
N ILE A 259 0.36 3.31 -12.57
CA ILE A 259 -0.52 4.48 -12.68
C ILE A 259 -1.79 4.01 -13.38
N ALA A 260 -2.91 3.96 -12.67
CA ALA A 260 -4.20 3.55 -13.24
C ALA A 260 -5.16 4.74 -13.29
N LYS A 261 -5.73 5.05 -14.48
CA LYS A 261 -6.59 6.22 -14.68
C LYS A 261 -8.03 5.86 -15.04
N LYS A 262 -8.94 6.74 -14.62
CA LYS A 262 -10.36 6.72 -15.02
C LYS A 262 -11.05 5.42 -14.62
N PRO A 263 -11.54 5.31 -13.37
CA PRO A 263 -12.28 4.14 -12.91
C PRO A 263 -13.45 3.80 -13.85
N ARG A 264 -13.72 2.48 -14.03
CA ARG A 264 -14.80 2.00 -14.90
C ARG A 264 -16.18 2.00 -14.22
N GLY A 265 -16.26 2.36 -12.94
CA GLY A 265 -17.54 2.39 -12.20
C GLY A 265 -18.11 0.99 -11.90
N ILE A 266 -17.27 -0.02 -11.82
CA ILE A 266 -17.69 -1.38 -11.45
C ILE A 266 -18.08 -1.40 -9.98
N ASN A 267 -19.22 -2.03 -9.65
CA ASN A 267 -19.72 -2.07 -8.28
C ASN A 267 -18.86 -2.99 -7.40
N PRO A 268 -18.22 -2.50 -6.35
CA PRO A 268 -17.38 -3.32 -5.47
C PRO A 268 -18.17 -4.38 -4.70
N ARG A 269 -19.48 -4.21 -4.52
CA ARG A 269 -20.34 -5.19 -3.83
C ARG A 269 -20.40 -6.53 -4.56
N ASP A 270 -20.13 -6.56 -5.87
CA ASP A 270 -20.07 -7.80 -6.66
C ASP A 270 -18.89 -8.70 -6.25
N TYR A 271 -17.90 -8.13 -5.53
CA TYR A 271 -16.67 -8.80 -5.08
C TYR A 271 -16.59 -8.99 -3.56
N THR A 272 -17.64 -8.67 -2.81
CA THR A 272 -17.64 -8.87 -1.35
C THR A 272 -17.84 -10.35 -0.97
N MET A 273 -18.39 -11.14 -1.89
CA MET A 273 -18.61 -12.58 -1.71
C MET A 273 -17.51 -13.36 -2.42
N LEU A 274 -16.68 -14.07 -1.64
CA LEU A 274 -15.61 -14.89 -2.18
C LEU A 274 -16.15 -16.03 -3.04
N PRO A 275 -15.48 -16.40 -4.13
CA PRO A 275 -15.87 -17.53 -4.98
C PRO A 275 -15.74 -18.87 -4.24
N THR A 276 -16.48 -19.87 -4.73
CA THR A 276 -16.57 -21.20 -4.08
C THR A 276 -15.20 -21.86 -3.87
N ILE A 277 -14.28 -21.69 -4.82
CA ILE A 277 -12.93 -22.26 -4.72
C ILE A 277 -12.19 -21.82 -3.44
N VAL A 278 -12.43 -20.61 -2.91
CA VAL A 278 -11.78 -20.11 -1.69
C VAL A 278 -12.53 -20.51 -0.44
N LYS A 279 -13.86 -20.68 -0.52
CA LYS A 279 -14.69 -21.05 0.64
C LYS A 279 -14.34 -22.42 1.20
N GLY A 280 -13.89 -23.36 0.37
CA GLY A 280 -13.47 -24.70 0.78
C GLY A 280 -12.14 -24.74 1.52
N SER A 281 -11.23 -23.77 1.30
CA SER A 281 -9.91 -23.76 1.93
C SER A 281 -9.90 -23.25 3.38
N GLN A 282 -10.99 -22.63 3.84
CA GLN A 282 -11.11 -22.14 5.23
C GLN A 282 -11.63 -23.21 6.22
N GLN A 283 -11.98 -24.40 5.73
CA GLN A 283 -12.53 -25.50 6.54
C GLN A 283 -11.53 -26.64 6.79
N THR A 284 -10.33 -26.56 6.27
CA THR A 284 -9.22 -27.49 6.51
C THR A 284 -8.07 -26.78 7.25
#